data_896e668b8b2b353b04f77d49b5f98fba
#
_entry.id   896e668b8b2b353b04f77d49b5f98fba
#
_cell.length_a   1.000
_cell.length_b   1.000
_cell.length_c   1.000
_cell.angle_alpha   90.00
_cell.angle_beta   90.00
_cell.angle_gamma   90.00
#
_symmetry.space_group_name_H-M   'P 1'
#
loop_
_entity.id
_entity.type
_entity.pdbx_description
1 polymer ?
#
loop_
_entity_poly.entity_id
_entity_poly.type
_entity_poly.pdbx_seq_one_letter_code
_entity_poly.pdbx_strand_id
1 'polypeptide(L)'
;MAELHEVDAWLDALLAQLEPSARTKMLREVARDVRRIQQANITAQRAPDGTAWEPRRVTARTKPGRIRRKMFAKLKTTKYLKAQASANQAEIAFAPAVQKLARVHHYGLRDRVNRRGTQVKYAERPLLGVNSEVESSVREALLRWLSYNQ
;
A
#
# COMPACT_ATOMS: atom_id res chain seq x y z
N MET A 1 -22.83 2.30 -14.69
CA MET A 1 -23.09 1.47 -13.50
C MET A 1 -23.46 0.04 -13.88
N ALA A 2 -24.36 -0.18 -14.84
CA ALA A 2 -24.65 -1.52 -15.37
C ALA A 2 -23.39 -2.21 -15.98
N GLU A 3 -22.57 -1.45 -16.67
CA GLU A 3 -21.33 -1.96 -17.29
C GLU A 3 -20.32 -2.47 -16.27
N LEU A 4 -20.21 -1.85 -15.09
CA LEU A 4 -19.32 -2.31 -14.03
C LEU A 4 -19.81 -3.63 -13.44
N HIS A 5 -21.11 -3.80 -13.26
CA HIS A 5 -21.68 -5.06 -12.79
C HIS A 5 -21.48 -6.22 -13.78
N GLU A 6 -21.55 -5.92 -15.08
CA GLU A 6 -21.28 -6.92 -16.11
C GLU A 6 -19.82 -7.36 -16.09
N VAL A 7 -18.89 -6.41 -15.94
CA VAL A 7 -17.46 -6.69 -15.84
C VAL A 7 -17.16 -7.48 -14.56
N ASP A 8 -17.74 -7.11 -13.43
CA ASP A 8 -17.59 -7.83 -12.18
C ASP A 8 -18.10 -9.25 -12.29
N ALA A 9 -19.29 -9.46 -12.86
CA ALA A 9 -19.88 -10.76 -13.07
C ALA A 9 -19.02 -11.63 -14.00
N TRP A 10 -18.47 -11.05 -15.05
CA TRP A 10 -17.57 -11.72 -15.97
C TRP A 10 -16.27 -12.14 -15.29
N LEU A 11 -15.66 -11.26 -14.52
CA LEU A 11 -14.45 -11.56 -13.73
C LEU A 11 -14.72 -12.66 -12.70
N ASP A 12 -15.84 -12.59 -11.99
CA ASP A 12 -16.23 -13.61 -11.02
C ASP A 12 -16.39 -14.97 -11.68
N ALA A 13 -17.03 -15.02 -12.86
CA ALA A 13 -17.19 -16.24 -13.62
C ALA A 13 -15.86 -16.84 -14.08
N LEU A 14 -14.92 -15.99 -14.53
CA LEU A 14 -13.58 -16.43 -14.92
C LEU A 14 -12.78 -16.92 -13.72
N LEU A 15 -12.82 -16.20 -12.60
CA LEU A 15 -12.13 -16.58 -11.38
C LEU A 15 -12.67 -17.90 -10.81
N ALA A 16 -13.97 -18.14 -10.95
CA ALA A 16 -14.59 -19.38 -10.51
C ALA A 16 -14.10 -20.61 -11.29
N GLN A 17 -13.57 -20.43 -12.50
CA GLN A 17 -12.98 -21.51 -13.30
C GLN A 17 -11.60 -21.92 -12.81
N LEU A 18 -10.94 -21.08 -12.02
CA LEU A 18 -9.62 -21.37 -11.47
C LEU A 18 -9.76 -22.16 -10.16
N GLU A 19 -8.92 -23.18 -10.00
CA GLU A 19 -8.84 -23.88 -8.72
C GLU A 19 -8.36 -22.94 -7.60
N PRO A 20 -8.79 -23.19 -6.33
CA PRO A 20 -8.39 -22.35 -5.22
C PRO A 20 -6.88 -22.15 -5.08
N SER A 21 -6.07 -23.17 -5.34
CA SER A 21 -4.61 -23.08 -5.29
C SER A 21 -4.07 -22.16 -6.38
N ALA A 22 -4.61 -22.23 -7.60
CA ALA A 22 -4.23 -21.35 -8.71
C ALA A 22 -4.63 -19.90 -8.42
N ARG A 23 -5.83 -19.68 -7.88
CA ARG A 23 -6.28 -18.35 -7.47
C ARG A 23 -5.37 -17.75 -6.39
N THR A 24 -4.97 -18.53 -5.41
CA THR A 24 -4.05 -18.09 -4.35
C THR A 24 -2.70 -17.65 -4.93
N LYS A 25 -2.14 -18.42 -5.85
CA LYS A 25 -0.88 -18.05 -6.53
C LYS A 25 -1.02 -16.75 -7.31
N MET A 26 -2.09 -16.61 -8.08
CA MET A 26 -2.39 -15.39 -8.84
C MET A 26 -2.51 -14.18 -7.93
N LEU A 27 -3.32 -14.28 -6.88
CA LEU A 27 -3.54 -13.18 -5.94
C LEU A 27 -2.29 -12.83 -5.13
N ARG A 28 -1.43 -13.81 -4.89
CA ARG A 28 -0.12 -13.56 -4.26
C ARG A 28 0.79 -12.74 -5.18
N GLU A 29 0.80 -13.03 -6.46
CA GLU A 29 1.53 -12.24 -7.45
C GLU A 29 0.98 -10.81 -7.53
N VAL A 30 -0.34 -10.67 -7.61
CA VAL A 30 -1.02 -9.37 -7.57
C VAL A 30 -0.62 -8.58 -6.32
N ALA A 31 -0.67 -9.21 -5.15
CA ALA A 31 -0.30 -8.56 -3.88
C ALA A 31 1.16 -8.07 -3.89
N ARG A 32 2.08 -8.87 -4.40
CA ARG A 32 3.50 -8.46 -4.51
C ARG A 32 3.69 -7.28 -5.44
N ASP A 33 3.02 -7.29 -6.58
CA ASP A 33 3.11 -6.21 -7.57
C ASP A 33 2.54 -4.91 -7.00
N VAL A 34 1.39 -4.96 -6.36
CA VAL A 34 0.79 -3.79 -5.70
C VAL A 34 1.67 -3.27 -4.58
N ARG A 35 2.27 -4.16 -3.78
CA ARG A 35 3.24 -3.74 -2.75
C ARG A 35 4.41 -2.97 -3.35
N ARG A 36 4.97 -3.42 -4.46
CA ARG A 36 6.08 -2.71 -5.13
C ARG A 36 5.67 -1.30 -5.54
N ILE A 37 4.44 -1.14 -6.03
CA ILE A 37 3.91 0.18 -6.39
C ILE A 37 3.81 1.08 -5.16
N GLN A 38 3.29 0.56 -4.05
CA GLN A 38 3.20 1.30 -2.80
C GLN A 38 4.60 1.68 -2.27
N GLN A 39 5.54 0.75 -2.32
CA GLN A 39 6.94 1.01 -1.94
C GLN A 39 7.57 2.10 -2.78
N ALA A 40 7.33 2.09 -4.09
CA ALA A 40 7.84 3.11 -5.01
C ALA A 40 7.27 4.49 -4.69
N ASN A 41 5.99 4.60 -4.37
CA ASN A 41 5.36 5.85 -3.97
C ASN A 41 5.96 6.39 -2.67
N ILE A 42 6.16 5.54 -1.67
CA ILE A 42 6.79 5.93 -0.41
C ILE A 42 8.23 6.39 -0.65
N THR A 43 8.99 5.67 -1.48
CA THR A 43 10.35 6.07 -1.86
C THR A 43 10.37 7.44 -2.54
N ALA A 44 9.40 7.71 -3.41
CA ALA A 44 9.26 8.98 -4.10
C ALA A 44 8.70 10.10 -3.20
N GLN A 45 8.37 9.81 -1.94
CA GLN A 45 7.84 10.76 -0.96
C GLN A 45 6.54 11.42 -1.44
N ARG A 46 5.66 10.63 -2.01
CA ARG A 46 4.37 11.08 -2.55
C ARG A 46 3.22 10.14 -2.15
N ALA A 47 2.03 10.73 -2.11
CA ALA A 47 0.78 9.98 -1.91
C ALA A 47 0.46 9.13 -3.16
N PRO A 48 -0.44 8.13 -3.03
CA PRO A 48 -0.87 7.33 -4.18
C PRO A 48 -1.47 8.13 -5.33
N ASP A 49 -2.09 9.28 -5.05
CA ASP A 49 -2.64 10.19 -6.07
C ASP A 49 -1.57 11.03 -6.81
N GLY A 50 -0.30 10.88 -6.44
CA GLY A 50 0.82 11.62 -7.02
C GLY A 50 1.18 12.91 -6.31
N THR A 51 0.38 13.35 -5.34
CA THR A 51 0.65 14.56 -4.57
C THR A 51 1.90 14.37 -3.70
N ALA A 52 2.85 15.30 -3.80
CA ALA A 52 4.03 15.27 -2.96
C ALA A 52 3.65 15.42 -1.48
N TRP A 53 4.27 14.63 -0.62
CA TRP A 53 4.07 14.78 0.82
C TRP A 53 4.69 16.08 1.31
N GLU A 54 4.08 16.64 2.36
CA GLU A 54 4.67 17.74 3.09
C GLU A 54 6.06 17.33 3.59
N PRO A 55 7.11 18.17 3.37
CA PRO A 55 8.46 17.85 3.81
C PRO A 55 8.54 17.62 5.32
N ARG A 56 9.55 16.89 5.74
CA ARG A 56 9.82 16.68 7.17
C ARG A 56 10.05 18.00 7.86
N ARG A 57 9.42 18.21 9.00
CA ARG A 57 9.62 19.42 9.81
C ARG A 57 11.04 19.43 10.37
N VAL A 58 11.78 20.49 10.04
CA VAL A 58 13.11 20.76 10.61
C VAL A 58 12.93 21.69 11.80
N THR A 59 13.38 21.28 12.98
CA THR A 59 13.36 22.12 14.17
C THR A 59 14.74 22.73 14.41
N ALA A 60 14.80 23.81 15.20
CA ALA A 60 16.08 24.45 15.60
C ALA A 60 17.03 23.47 16.32
N ARG A 61 16.51 22.38 16.89
CA ARG A 61 17.30 21.34 17.56
C ARG A 61 17.85 20.29 16.57
N THR A 62 17.42 20.31 15.32
CA THR A 62 17.89 19.37 14.31
C THR A 62 19.27 19.79 13.84
N LYS A 63 20.28 18.98 14.16
CA LYS A 63 21.65 19.23 13.69
C LYS A 63 21.73 19.08 12.18
N PRO A 64 22.44 19.97 11.45
CA PRO A 64 22.63 19.82 10.01
C PRO A 64 23.19 18.44 9.65
N GLY A 65 22.59 17.80 8.66
CA GLY A 65 23.01 16.50 8.16
C GLY A 65 22.59 15.29 8.96
N ARG A 66 21.87 15.44 10.08
CA ARG A 66 21.44 14.32 10.92
C ARG A 66 20.24 13.57 10.35
N ILE A 67 19.39 14.24 9.57
CA ILE A 67 18.22 13.63 8.91
C ILE A 67 18.55 13.50 7.42
N ARG A 68 19.23 12.40 7.07
CA ARG A 68 19.60 12.10 5.68
C ARG A 68 18.63 11.12 5.01
N ARG A 69 17.86 10.37 5.81
CA ARG A 69 16.96 9.35 5.29
C ARG A 69 15.63 9.94 4.87
N LYS A 70 15.09 9.41 3.79
CA LYS A 70 13.71 9.70 3.37
C LYS A 70 12.73 9.21 4.43
N MET A 71 11.58 9.90 4.54
CA MET A 71 10.53 9.50 5.47
C MET A 71 10.03 8.09 5.17
N PHE A 72 9.79 7.32 6.22
CA PHE A 72 9.22 5.97 6.16
C PHE A 72 10.08 4.94 5.42
N ALA A 73 11.38 5.17 5.33
CA ALA A 73 12.31 4.25 4.65
C ALA A 73 12.28 2.83 5.24
N LYS A 74 12.11 2.69 6.53
CA LYS A 74 11.97 1.37 7.18
C LYS A 74 10.56 0.81 7.05
N LEU A 75 9.56 1.68 7.12
CA LEU A 75 8.15 1.29 7.11
C LEU A 75 7.74 0.60 5.80
N LYS A 76 8.34 0.99 4.68
CA LYS A 76 8.09 0.38 3.36
C LYS A 76 8.74 -0.99 3.16
N THR A 77 9.61 -1.42 4.06
CA THR A 77 10.32 -2.69 3.91
C THR A 77 9.37 -3.88 4.06
N THR A 78 9.77 -5.04 3.53
CA THR A 78 8.96 -6.26 3.60
C THR A 78 8.74 -6.76 5.04
N LYS A 79 9.56 -6.31 5.98
CA LYS A 79 9.36 -6.59 7.40
C LYS A 79 8.07 -5.96 7.91
N TYR A 80 7.74 -4.77 7.46
CA TYR A 80 6.61 -3.97 7.97
C TYR A 80 5.46 -3.84 6.99
N LEU A 81 5.73 -3.77 5.69
CA LEU A 81 4.71 -3.71 4.65
C LEU A 81 4.52 -5.09 4.06
N LYS A 82 3.42 -5.74 4.41
CA LYS A 82 3.13 -7.13 4.08
C LYS A 82 2.21 -7.24 2.88
N ALA A 83 2.50 -8.18 2.01
CA ALA A 83 1.63 -8.62 0.93
C ALA A 83 1.18 -10.03 1.25
N GLN A 84 -0.13 -10.23 1.38
CA GLN A 84 -0.72 -11.52 1.71
C GLN A 84 -1.84 -11.84 0.73
N ALA A 85 -2.08 -13.12 0.52
CA ALA A 85 -3.14 -13.57 -0.38
C ALA A 85 -3.79 -14.86 0.12
N SER A 86 -5.06 -14.98 -0.19
CA SER A 86 -5.83 -16.20 -0.07
C SER A 86 -6.46 -16.53 -1.42
N ALA A 87 -7.31 -17.55 -1.48
CA ALA A 87 -8.05 -17.87 -2.70
C ALA A 87 -9.05 -16.79 -3.14
N ASN A 88 -9.41 -15.90 -2.22
CA ASN A 88 -10.49 -14.93 -2.42
C ASN A 88 -10.04 -13.45 -2.31
N GLN A 89 -8.84 -13.18 -1.82
CA GLN A 89 -8.38 -11.80 -1.68
C GLN A 89 -6.86 -11.66 -1.71
N ALA A 90 -6.42 -10.49 -2.13
CA ALA A 90 -5.05 -10.01 -1.97
C ALA A 90 -5.08 -8.83 -1.01
N GLU A 91 -4.16 -8.78 -0.08
CA GLU A 91 -4.10 -7.74 0.95
C GLU A 91 -2.70 -7.15 1.06
N ILE A 92 -2.64 -5.82 1.09
CA ILE A 92 -1.44 -5.07 1.43
C ILE A 92 -1.71 -4.36 2.74
N ALA A 93 -0.93 -4.66 3.74
CA ALA A 93 -1.14 -4.09 5.08
C ALA A 93 0.18 -3.93 5.82
N PHE A 94 0.21 -2.98 6.74
CA PHE A 94 1.33 -2.85 7.66
C PHE A 94 1.24 -3.91 8.76
N ALA A 95 2.40 -4.43 9.17
CA ALA A 95 2.49 -5.38 10.27
C ALA A 95 1.89 -4.79 11.56
N PRO A 96 1.31 -5.62 12.44
CA PRO A 96 0.65 -5.14 13.67
C PRO A 96 1.53 -4.21 14.52
N ALA A 97 2.82 -4.45 14.58
CA ALA A 97 3.77 -3.64 15.36
C ALA A 97 3.83 -2.18 14.92
N VAL A 98 3.50 -1.88 13.66
CA VAL A 98 3.59 -0.53 13.08
C VAL A 98 2.27 0.03 12.57
N GLN A 99 1.17 -0.70 12.73
CA GLN A 99 -0.15 -0.27 12.22
C GLN A 99 -0.58 1.09 12.81
N LYS A 100 -0.42 1.28 14.11
CA LYS A 100 -0.77 2.54 14.76
C LYS A 100 0.05 3.70 14.20
N LEU A 101 1.36 3.50 14.09
CA LEU A 101 2.27 4.49 13.53
C LEU A 101 1.88 4.85 12.09
N ALA A 102 1.64 3.84 11.26
CA ALA A 102 1.24 4.03 9.87
C ALA A 102 -0.08 4.79 9.76
N ARG A 103 -1.07 4.45 10.58
CA ARG A 103 -2.36 5.10 10.61
C ARG A 103 -2.25 6.58 10.99
N VAL A 104 -1.47 6.88 12.03
CA VAL A 104 -1.26 8.25 12.49
C VAL A 104 -0.71 9.14 11.38
N HIS A 105 0.28 8.65 10.65
CA HIS A 105 0.88 9.41 9.54
C HIS A 105 0.01 9.42 8.28
N HIS A 106 -0.66 8.32 7.98
CA HIS A 106 -1.53 8.23 6.81
C HIS A 106 -2.66 9.27 6.86
N TYR A 107 -3.29 9.43 8.02
CA TYR A 107 -4.43 10.33 8.21
C TYR A 107 -4.07 11.67 8.84
N GLY A 108 -2.83 11.88 9.24
CA GLY A 108 -2.43 13.11 9.92
C GLY A 108 -3.07 13.28 11.29
N LEU A 109 -2.96 12.26 12.12
CA LEU A 109 -3.59 12.24 13.43
C LEU A 109 -2.66 12.79 14.53
N ARG A 110 -3.22 13.02 15.71
CA ARG A 110 -2.47 13.35 16.91
C ARG A 110 -1.96 12.07 17.56
N ASP A 111 -0.73 12.11 18.06
CA ASP A 111 -0.15 11.02 18.85
C ASP A 111 0.84 11.56 19.87
N ARG A 112 1.10 10.74 20.88
CA ARG A 112 2.06 11.07 21.93
C ARG A 112 3.49 10.89 21.41
N VAL A 113 4.35 11.85 21.73
CA VAL A 113 5.77 11.81 21.34
C VAL A 113 6.69 11.42 22.50
N ASN A 114 6.17 11.41 23.74
CA ASN A 114 6.94 11.03 24.92
C ASN A 114 6.03 10.44 26.02
N ARG A 115 6.66 9.94 27.09
CA ARG A 115 5.96 9.37 28.24
C ARG A 115 5.15 10.39 29.04
N ARG A 116 5.47 11.68 28.92
CA ARG A 116 4.78 12.78 29.62
C ARG A 116 3.42 13.10 29.01
N GLY A 117 3.08 12.47 27.89
CA GLY A 117 1.80 12.67 27.24
C GLY A 117 1.73 13.86 26.30
N THR A 118 2.86 14.49 25.97
CA THR A 118 2.92 15.54 24.96
C THR A 118 2.40 15.01 23.63
N GLN A 119 1.38 15.66 23.06
CA GLN A 119 0.78 15.28 21.79
C GLN A 119 1.26 16.21 20.68
N VAL A 120 1.46 15.63 19.51
CA VAL A 120 1.77 16.36 18.27
C VAL A 120 0.78 15.92 17.21
N LYS A 121 0.28 16.89 16.44
CA LYS A 121 -0.49 16.62 15.25
C LYS A 121 0.45 16.47 14.08
N TYR A 122 0.44 15.30 13.45
CA TYR A 122 1.26 15.01 12.29
C TYR A 122 0.60 15.50 11.00
N ALA A 123 1.41 15.83 10.00
CA ALA A 123 0.91 16.10 8.67
C ALA A 123 0.31 14.82 8.07
N GLU A 124 -0.75 14.98 7.29
CA GLU A 124 -1.34 13.89 6.53
C GLU A 124 -0.40 13.51 5.39
N ARG A 125 0.09 12.26 5.41
CA ARG A 125 0.93 11.69 4.38
C ARG A 125 0.38 10.33 3.99
N PRO A 126 -0.56 10.27 3.02
CA PRO A 126 -1.15 8.99 2.61
C PRO A 126 -0.07 8.01 2.15
N LEU A 127 -0.04 6.84 2.76
CA LEU A 127 0.99 5.82 2.54
C LEU A 127 0.55 4.75 1.55
N LEU A 128 -0.71 4.35 1.61
CA LEU A 128 -1.29 3.31 0.77
C LEU A 128 -2.54 3.82 0.07
N GLY A 129 -2.77 3.37 -1.14
CA GLY A 129 -3.99 3.71 -1.86
C GLY A 129 -4.04 3.07 -3.23
N VAL A 130 -5.22 3.11 -3.83
CA VAL A 130 -5.45 2.62 -5.18
C VAL A 130 -5.40 3.80 -6.15
N ASN A 131 -4.55 3.68 -7.16
CA ASN A 131 -4.42 4.65 -8.24
C ASN A 131 -4.51 3.92 -9.59
N SER A 132 -4.38 4.66 -10.69
CA SER A 132 -4.42 4.06 -12.03
C SER A 132 -3.32 3.03 -12.28
N GLU A 133 -2.14 3.23 -11.70
CA GLU A 133 -1.02 2.29 -11.80
C GLU A 133 -1.33 0.97 -11.10
N VAL A 134 -1.93 1.02 -9.90
CA VAL A 134 -2.39 -0.18 -9.18
C VAL A 134 -3.46 -0.90 -9.99
N GLU A 135 -4.45 -0.19 -10.50
CA GLU A 135 -5.51 -0.80 -11.33
C GLU A 135 -4.95 -1.47 -12.58
N SER A 136 -4.03 -0.81 -13.28
CA SER A 136 -3.38 -1.37 -14.47
C SER A 136 -2.57 -2.62 -14.13
N SER A 137 -1.82 -2.60 -13.03
CA SER A 137 -1.02 -3.73 -12.56
C SER A 137 -1.89 -4.95 -12.25
N VAL A 138 -2.99 -4.74 -11.56
CA VAL A 138 -3.95 -5.80 -11.22
C VAL A 138 -4.57 -6.38 -12.50
N ARG A 139 -5.01 -5.52 -13.41
CA ARG A 139 -5.60 -5.94 -14.67
C ARG A 139 -4.62 -6.78 -15.51
N GLU A 140 -3.38 -6.33 -15.65
CA GLU A 140 -2.35 -7.03 -16.40
C GLU A 140 -2.05 -8.41 -15.80
N ALA A 141 -1.95 -8.51 -14.48
CA ALA A 141 -1.72 -9.78 -13.79
C ALA A 141 -2.87 -10.75 -14.01
N LEU A 142 -4.12 -10.28 -13.90
CA LEU A 142 -5.31 -11.10 -14.13
C LEU A 142 -5.37 -11.62 -15.58
N LEU A 143 -5.14 -10.74 -16.56
CA LEU A 143 -5.15 -11.12 -17.96
C LEU A 143 -4.05 -12.13 -18.27
N ARG A 144 -2.88 -11.98 -17.71
CA ARG A 144 -1.75 -12.89 -17.88
C ARG A 144 -2.10 -14.29 -17.37
N TRP A 145 -2.65 -14.39 -16.16
CA TRP A 145 -3.05 -15.67 -15.57
C TRP A 145 -4.20 -16.34 -16.32
N LEU A 146 -5.19 -15.59 -16.74
CA LEU A 146 -6.32 -16.10 -17.50
C LEU A 146 -5.90 -16.60 -18.88
N SER A 147 -4.91 -15.96 -19.51
CA SER A 147 -4.37 -16.38 -20.81
C SER A 147 -3.59 -17.71 -20.73
N TYR A 148 -2.90 -17.95 -19.62
CA TYR A 148 -2.12 -19.18 -19.42
C TYR A 148 -2.97 -20.41 -19.07
N ASN A 149 -4.18 -20.21 -18.55
CA ASN A 149 -5.04 -21.28 -18.04
C ASN A 149 -6.23 -21.60 -18.95
N GLN A 150 -6.18 -21.18 -20.20
CA GLN A 150 -7.17 -21.58 -21.22
C GLN A 150 -6.74 -22.80 -22.00
#